data_1af712f8e322b108fd052ee979d3c9d9
#
_entry.id   1af712f8e322b108fd052ee979d3c9d9
#
_cell.length_a   1.000
_cell.length_b   1.000
_cell.length_c   1.000
_cell.angle_alpha   90.00
_cell.angle_beta   90.00
_cell.angle_gamma   90.00
#
_symmetry.space_group_name_H-M   'P 1'
#
loop_
_entity.id
_entity.type
_entity.pdbx_description
1 polymer ?
#
loop_
_entity_poly.entity_id
_entity_poly.type
_entity_poly.pdbx_seq_one_letter_code
_entity_poly.pdbx_strand_id
1 'polypeptide(L)'
;MSYELLGCGWHGHALVGTDAAAVRQEDDLVVREQAGLRWHRCLRCDAWLPRPVPDSPARPFPPERAEITLPERGRELRERYVLRLIAVDRVIHCVVLAALAAAVFVFAADRAMLQEDFVRIVTALQASVGGPSATTTGGVEGELTRLFAISMRNLQITGVVLTAYAILEGTEAVGLWRGRRWAEYLTFVATALLLPLEIYEIVHRPTVLKGVTLAVNLAVVLYLVWAKRLFGLRGGERAQRALRQADSGWPALERATPRARGDDHETVQEKQSSKRSSGSPAP
;
A
#
# COMPACT_ATOMS: atom_id res chain seq x y z
N MET A 1 11.61 -6.49 -9.74
CA MET A 1 12.01 -5.07 -9.46
C MET A 1 12.10 -4.92 -7.96
N SER A 2 13.13 -4.33 -7.45
CA SER A 2 13.21 -4.00 -6.03
C SER A 2 12.39 -2.73 -5.78
N TYR A 3 11.59 -2.72 -4.73
CA TYR A 3 10.75 -1.56 -4.36
C TYR A 3 11.59 -0.31 -4.05
N GLU A 4 12.84 -0.51 -3.65
CA GLU A 4 13.83 0.54 -3.42
C GLU A 4 14.12 1.35 -4.67
N LEU A 5 14.21 0.69 -5.83
CA LEU A 5 14.44 1.38 -7.12
C LEU A 5 13.25 2.24 -7.52
N LEU A 6 12.02 1.80 -7.27
CA LEU A 6 10.82 2.62 -7.49
C LEU A 6 10.84 3.88 -6.60
N GLY A 7 11.21 3.73 -5.33
CA GLY A 7 11.38 4.85 -4.41
C GLY A 7 12.45 5.85 -4.88
N CYS A 8 13.58 5.37 -5.39
CA CYS A 8 14.63 6.21 -5.95
C CYS A 8 14.22 6.89 -7.26
N GLY A 9 13.42 6.22 -8.10
CA GLY A 9 12.89 6.81 -9.34
C GLY A 9 11.97 8.00 -9.08
N TRP A 10 11.19 7.97 -7.98
CA TRP A 10 10.23 9.03 -7.65
C TRP A 10 10.80 10.16 -6.78
N HIS A 11 11.71 9.85 -5.85
CA HIS A 11 12.21 10.80 -4.85
C HIS A 11 13.69 11.11 -5.02
N GLY A 12 14.37 10.56 -6.04
CA GLY A 12 15.81 10.61 -6.17
C GLY A 12 16.55 9.66 -5.23
N HIS A 13 17.88 9.58 -5.39
CA HIS A 13 18.73 8.78 -4.52
C HIS A 13 18.96 9.47 -3.17
N ALA A 14 18.86 8.71 -2.09
CA ALA A 14 19.16 9.19 -0.74
C ALA A 14 20.67 9.12 -0.49
N LEU A 15 21.40 10.19 -0.80
CA LEU A 15 22.84 10.31 -0.62
C LEU A 15 23.13 11.14 0.63
N VAL A 16 24.24 10.83 1.31
CA VAL A 16 24.69 11.51 2.52
C VAL A 16 26.11 12.02 2.32
N GLY A 17 26.46 13.14 2.96
CA GLY A 17 27.80 13.71 2.94
C GLY A 17 28.23 14.30 1.58
N THR A 18 27.28 14.62 0.70
CA THR A 18 27.57 15.28 -0.59
C THR A 18 28.07 16.70 -0.43
N ASP A 19 27.89 17.30 0.74
CA ASP A 19 28.30 18.63 1.15
C ASP A 19 29.55 18.67 2.04
N ALA A 20 30.21 17.51 2.25
CA ALA A 20 31.39 17.39 3.10
C ALA A 20 32.70 17.72 2.37
N ALA A 21 33.63 18.38 3.08
CA ALA A 21 34.95 18.71 2.54
C ALA A 21 35.85 17.46 2.39
N ALA A 22 35.85 16.58 3.40
CA ALA A 22 36.66 15.38 3.45
C ALA A 22 35.85 14.16 3.89
N VAL A 23 36.40 12.96 3.67
CA VAL A 23 35.78 11.68 4.06
C VAL A 23 36.69 10.98 5.04
N ARG A 24 36.14 10.45 6.14
CA ARG A 24 36.84 9.67 7.14
C ARG A 24 36.73 8.17 6.81
N GLN A 25 37.66 7.36 7.32
CA GLN A 25 37.62 5.91 7.16
C GLN A 25 36.33 5.29 7.75
N GLU A 26 35.80 5.87 8.82
CA GLU A 26 34.54 5.44 9.43
C GLU A 26 33.28 5.71 8.55
N ASP A 27 33.40 6.61 7.56
CA ASP A 27 32.34 6.96 6.61
C ASP A 27 32.27 5.99 5.40
N ASP A 28 33.22 5.04 5.28
CA ASP A 28 33.37 4.12 4.14
C ASP A 28 32.11 3.32 3.79
N LEU A 29 31.19 3.16 4.74
CA LEU A 29 29.91 2.49 4.50
C LEU A 29 28.98 3.30 3.59
N VAL A 30 29.09 4.63 3.63
CA VAL A 30 28.17 5.57 2.95
C VAL A 30 28.86 6.42 1.89
N VAL A 31 30.15 6.73 2.08
CA VAL A 31 30.94 7.53 1.14
C VAL A 31 32.34 6.94 1.03
N ARG A 32 32.87 6.81 -0.18
CA ARG A 32 34.22 6.32 -0.45
C ARG A 32 34.93 7.19 -1.46
N GLU A 33 36.22 7.36 -1.29
CA GLU A 33 37.09 7.96 -2.30
C GLU A 33 37.90 6.85 -2.97
N GLN A 34 37.70 6.67 -4.27
CA GLN A 34 38.42 5.65 -5.04
C GLN A 34 38.71 6.17 -6.44
N ALA A 35 39.99 5.96 -6.90
CA ALA A 35 40.41 6.38 -8.22
C ALA A 35 40.20 7.87 -8.53
N GLY A 36 40.36 8.76 -7.55
CA GLY A 36 40.15 10.21 -7.70
C GLY A 36 38.70 10.66 -7.78
N LEU A 37 37.74 9.76 -7.56
CA LEU A 37 36.31 10.04 -7.52
C LEU A 37 35.75 9.78 -6.12
N ARG A 38 34.78 10.61 -5.73
CA ARG A 38 34.02 10.41 -4.52
C ARG A 38 32.71 9.70 -4.83
N TRP A 39 32.52 8.53 -4.23
CA TRP A 39 31.37 7.67 -4.44
C TRP A 39 30.47 7.73 -3.22
N HIS A 40 29.20 8.09 -3.45
CA HIS A 40 28.17 8.13 -2.41
C HIS A 40 27.24 6.94 -2.59
N ARG A 41 27.00 6.21 -1.52
CA ARG A 41 26.03 5.12 -1.50
C ARG A 41 24.62 5.65 -1.29
N CYS A 42 23.69 5.21 -2.12
CA CYS A 42 22.28 5.47 -1.87
C CYS A 42 21.80 4.61 -0.69
N LEU A 43 21.35 5.24 0.39
CA LEU A 43 20.91 4.55 1.59
C LEU A 43 19.60 3.75 1.37
N ARG A 44 18.93 3.92 0.22
CA ARG A 44 17.71 3.19 -0.13
C ARG A 44 17.98 1.97 -1.02
N CYS A 45 18.67 2.15 -2.14
CA CYS A 45 18.84 1.10 -3.16
C CYS A 45 20.25 0.53 -3.26
N ASP A 46 21.17 0.95 -2.40
CA ASP A 46 22.57 0.53 -2.34
C ASP A 46 23.43 0.87 -3.58
N ALA A 47 22.89 1.60 -4.55
CA ALA A 47 23.67 2.05 -5.70
C ALA A 47 24.75 3.05 -5.27
N TRP A 48 25.96 2.89 -5.80
CA TRP A 48 27.06 3.82 -5.62
C TRP A 48 27.08 4.81 -6.78
N LEU A 49 27.02 6.10 -6.45
CA LEU A 49 26.96 7.18 -7.45
C LEU A 49 28.16 8.11 -7.27
N PRO A 50 28.92 8.36 -8.35
CA PRO A 50 30.00 9.33 -8.32
C PRO A 50 29.44 10.75 -8.21
N ARG A 51 30.03 11.56 -7.36
CA ARG A 51 29.75 12.99 -7.23
C ARG A 51 31.06 13.75 -7.14
N PRO A 52 31.14 14.94 -7.72
CA PRO A 52 32.31 15.81 -7.52
C PRO A 52 32.40 16.23 -6.05
N VAL A 53 33.60 16.52 -5.60
CA VAL A 53 33.82 17.20 -4.32
C VAL A 53 33.21 18.60 -4.43
N PRO A 54 32.42 19.08 -3.46
CA PRO A 54 31.81 20.39 -3.53
C PRO A 54 32.88 21.50 -3.46
N ASP A 55 32.76 22.51 -4.32
CA ASP A 55 33.67 23.68 -4.33
C ASP A 55 33.55 24.51 -3.03
N SER A 56 32.37 24.50 -2.44
CA SER A 56 32.05 25.20 -1.18
C SER A 56 31.38 24.22 -0.20
N PRO A 57 32.17 23.40 0.53
CA PRO A 57 31.63 22.44 1.46
C PRO A 57 30.92 23.13 2.64
N ALA A 58 29.75 22.62 3.00
CA ALA A 58 28.99 23.14 4.15
C ALA A 58 29.46 22.56 5.48
N ARG A 59 30.20 21.44 5.46
CA ARG A 59 30.71 20.75 6.65
C ARG A 59 32.07 20.11 6.40
N PRO A 60 32.89 19.91 7.44
CA PRO A 60 34.21 19.29 7.27
C PRO A 60 34.11 17.79 6.91
N PHE A 61 33.15 17.05 7.51
CA PHE A 61 32.97 15.61 7.33
C PHE A 61 31.49 15.26 7.11
N PRO A 62 31.17 14.06 6.56
CA PRO A 62 29.82 13.54 6.54
C PRO A 62 29.19 13.51 7.93
N PRO A 63 27.86 13.57 8.06
CA PRO A 63 27.19 13.49 9.35
C PRO A 63 27.44 12.12 10.02
N GLU A 64 27.44 12.11 11.35
CA GLU A 64 27.59 10.88 12.10
C GLU A 64 26.38 9.95 11.91
N ARG A 65 26.60 8.64 12.12
CA ARG A 65 25.52 7.61 11.95
C ARG A 65 24.27 7.93 12.77
N ALA A 66 24.41 8.55 13.93
CA ALA A 66 23.30 8.94 14.80
C ALA A 66 22.43 10.06 14.20
N GLU A 67 23.02 10.92 13.37
CA GLU A 67 22.34 12.05 12.71
C GLU A 67 21.66 11.63 11.41
N ILE A 68 22.04 10.49 10.84
CA ILE A 68 21.54 10.02 9.57
C ILE A 68 20.20 9.30 9.77
N THR A 69 19.11 9.87 9.23
CA THR A 69 17.84 9.18 9.16
C THR A 69 17.84 8.20 7.97
N LEU A 70 17.85 6.91 8.29
CA LEU A 70 17.80 5.87 7.27
C LEU A 70 16.42 5.82 6.61
N PRO A 71 16.34 5.82 5.26
CA PRO A 71 15.10 5.63 4.55
C PRO A 71 14.58 4.19 4.74
N GLU A 72 13.26 4.05 4.67
CA GLU A 72 12.65 2.72 4.69
C GLU A 72 13.12 1.90 3.49
N ARG A 73 13.40 0.62 3.75
CA ARG A 73 13.89 -0.32 2.74
C ARG A 73 13.40 -1.74 3.03
N GLY A 74 13.61 -2.63 2.08
CA GLY A 74 13.28 -4.03 2.23
C GLY A 74 11.78 -4.27 2.48
N ARG A 75 11.50 -5.06 3.51
CA ARG A 75 10.15 -5.48 3.86
C ARG A 75 9.27 -4.31 4.31
N GLU A 76 9.81 -3.37 5.07
CA GLU A 76 9.05 -2.21 5.58
C GLU A 76 8.55 -1.33 4.44
N LEU A 77 9.41 -1.04 3.46
CA LEU A 77 9.04 -0.28 2.26
C LEU A 77 7.94 -1.02 1.47
N ARG A 78 8.07 -2.34 1.27
CA ARG A 78 7.06 -3.14 0.60
C ARG A 78 5.71 -3.11 1.32
N GLU A 79 5.72 -3.26 2.65
CA GLU A 79 4.50 -3.21 3.46
C GLU A 79 3.82 -1.84 3.34
N ARG A 80 4.59 -0.75 3.30
CA ARG A 80 4.04 0.60 3.08
C ARG A 80 3.39 0.74 1.71
N TYR A 81 4.02 0.22 0.64
CA TYR A 81 3.41 0.26 -0.70
C TYR A 81 2.10 -0.53 -0.77
N VAL A 82 2.07 -1.73 -0.17
CA VAL A 82 0.84 -2.54 -0.13
C VAL A 82 -0.27 -1.82 0.65
N LEU A 83 0.03 -1.23 1.81
CA LEU A 83 -0.96 -0.45 2.56
C LEU A 83 -1.49 0.75 1.77
N ARG A 84 -0.62 1.45 1.03
CA ARG A 84 -1.04 2.55 0.17
C ARG A 84 -1.91 2.08 -0.99
N LEU A 85 -1.61 0.91 -1.56
CA LEU A 85 -2.46 0.33 -2.61
C LEU A 85 -3.86 0.00 -2.06
N ILE A 86 -3.93 -0.61 -0.87
CA ILE A 86 -5.21 -0.85 -0.19
C ILE A 86 -5.92 0.47 0.11
N ALA A 87 -5.19 1.51 0.55
CA ALA A 87 -5.78 2.82 0.81
C ALA A 87 -6.37 3.46 -0.47
N VAL A 88 -5.71 3.31 -1.63
CA VAL A 88 -6.23 3.78 -2.93
C VAL A 88 -7.52 3.04 -3.30
N ASP A 89 -7.56 1.72 -3.12
CA ASP A 89 -8.75 0.92 -3.31
C ASP A 89 -9.92 1.43 -2.43
N ARG A 90 -9.68 1.71 -1.16
CA ARG A 90 -10.66 2.31 -0.23
C ARG A 90 -11.12 3.72 -0.66
N VAL A 91 -10.22 4.54 -1.21
CA VAL A 91 -10.60 5.86 -1.77
C VAL A 91 -11.56 5.68 -2.94
N ILE A 92 -11.28 4.75 -3.84
CA ILE A 92 -12.16 4.47 -4.99
C ILE A 92 -13.55 4.05 -4.50
N HIS A 93 -13.62 3.11 -3.56
CA HIS A 93 -14.90 2.70 -2.96
C HIS A 93 -15.62 3.86 -2.28
N CYS A 94 -14.94 4.67 -1.50
CA CYS A 94 -15.48 5.86 -0.86
C CYS A 94 -16.11 6.82 -1.89
N VAL A 95 -15.40 7.12 -2.98
CA VAL A 95 -15.88 8.03 -4.04
C VAL A 95 -17.10 7.44 -4.74
N VAL A 96 -17.07 6.15 -5.10
CA VAL A 96 -18.22 5.48 -5.75
C VAL A 96 -19.42 5.47 -4.84
N LEU A 97 -19.26 5.12 -3.57
CA LEU A 97 -20.35 5.10 -2.59
C LEU A 97 -20.93 6.50 -2.33
N ALA A 98 -20.07 7.51 -2.23
CA ALA A 98 -20.49 8.91 -2.07
C ALA A 98 -21.29 9.40 -3.29
N ALA A 99 -20.81 9.08 -4.50
CA ALA A 99 -21.52 9.41 -5.73
C ALA A 99 -22.87 8.70 -5.81
N LEU A 100 -22.93 7.41 -5.43
CA LEU A 100 -24.16 6.65 -5.39
C LEU A 100 -25.15 7.19 -4.34
N ALA A 101 -24.66 7.55 -3.15
CA ALA A 101 -25.47 8.19 -2.12
C ALA A 101 -26.05 9.52 -2.61
N ALA A 102 -25.25 10.36 -3.25
CA ALA A 102 -25.68 11.62 -3.85
C ALA A 102 -26.77 11.38 -4.92
N ALA A 103 -26.55 10.39 -5.80
CA ALA A 103 -27.53 10.03 -6.82
C ALA A 103 -28.89 9.58 -6.21
N VAL A 104 -28.83 8.78 -5.12
CA VAL A 104 -30.05 8.35 -4.40
C VAL A 104 -30.78 9.54 -3.78
N PHE A 105 -30.05 10.50 -3.19
CA PHE A 105 -30.71 11.70 -2.61
C PHE A 105 -31.29 12.63 -3.68
N VAL A 106 -30.56 12.85 -4.80
CA VAL A 106 -31.06 13.63 -5.94
C VAL A 106 -32.30 12.96 -6.52
N PHE A 107 -32.27 11.64 -6.75
CA PHE A 107 -33.43 10.90 -7.21
C PHE A 107 -34.61 10.99 -6.22
N ALA A 108 -34.34 10.94 -4.92
CA ALA A 108 -35.37 11.08 -3.90
C ALA A 108 -36.03 12.50 -3.91
N ALA A 109 -35.20 13.54 -4.12
CA ALA A 109 -35.66 14.94 -4.14
C ALA A 109 -36.50 15.23 -5.41
N ASP A 110 -36.03 14.80 -6.58
CA ASP A 110 -36.63 15.15 -7.88
C ASP A 110 -37.55 14.05 -8.44
N ARG A 111 -37.90 13.08 -7.60
CA ARG A 111 -38.66 11.89 -8.02
C ARG A 111 -39.94 12.19 -8.82
N ALA A 112 -40.71 13.18 -8.39
CA ALA A 112 -41.97 13.53 -9.06
C ALA A 112 -41.70 14.04 -10.48
N MET A 113 -40.75 14.93 -10.66
CA MET A 113 -40.34 15.48 -11.96
C MET A 113 -39.80 14.38 -12.87
N LEU A 114 -38.92 13.54 -12.36
CA LEU A 114 -38.31 12.43 -13.11
C LEU A 114 -39.36 11.40 -13.55
N GLN A 115 -40.38 11.16 -12.71
CA GLN A 115 -41.46 10.25 -13.03
C GLN A 115 -42.37 10.84 -14.14
N GLU A 116 -42.69 12.13 -14.09
CA GLU A 116 -43.47 12.82 -15.15
C GLU A 116 -42.72 12.79 -16.48
N ASP A 117 -41.42 13.13 -16.49
CA ASP A 117 -40.60 13.10 -17.68
C ASP A 117 -40.45 11.68 -18.25
N PHE A 118 -40.26 10.69 -17.39
CA PHE A 118 -40.23 9.29 -17.80
C PHE A 118 -41.54 8.86 -18.48
N VAL A 119 -42.70 9.13 -17.86
CA VAL A 119 -44.01 8.80 -18.45
C VAL A 119 -44.20 9.52 -19.78
N ARG A 120 -43.81 10.80 -19.87
CA ARG A 120 -43.90 11.59 -21.11
C ARG A 120 -43.05 10.98 -22.23
N ILE A 121 -41.81 10.60 -21.93
CA ILE A 121 -40.87 9.99 -22.91
C ILE A 121 -41.40 8.63 -23.38
N VAL A 122 -41.84 7.78 -22.45
CA VAL A 122 -42.38 6.45 -22.78
C VAL A 122 -43.65 6.58 -23.64
N THR A 123 -44.54 7.49 -23.28
CA THR A 123 -45.78 7.74 -24.06
C THR A 123 -45.44 8.25 -25.48
N ALA A 124 -44.46 9.15 -25.60
CA ALA A 124 -44.02 9.67 -26.90
C ALA A 124 -43.37 8.58 -27.77
N LEU A 125 -42.56 7.71 -27.18
CA LEU A 125 -41.94 6.57 -27.88
C LEU A 125 -43.02 5.57 -28.33
N GLN A 126 -43.97 5.23 -27.49
CA GLN A 126 -45.08 4.33 -27.82
C GLN A 126 -45.93 4.89 -28.95
N ALA A 127 -46.19 6.19 -28.92
CA ALA A 127 -46.94 6.86 -29.99
C ALA A 127 -46.18 6.88 -31.35
N SER A 128 -44.86 6.95 -31.32
CA SER A 128 -44.03 6.97 -32.52
C SER A 128 -43.83 5.61 -33.19
N VAL A 129 -43.87 4.52 -32.41
CA VAL A 129 -43.63 3.13 -32.90
C VAL A 129 -44.91 2.43 -33.37
N GLY A 130 -46.10 3.02 -33.16
CA GLY A 130 -47.36 2.58 -33.78
C GLY A 130 -47.83 1.16 -33.47
N GLY A 131 -47.50 0.60 -32.30
CA GLY A 131 -47.88 -0.75 -31.92
C GLY A 131 -48.55 -0.82 -30.55
N PRO A 132 -49.60 -1.68 -30.38
CA PRO A 132 -50.13 -1.96 -29.07
C PRO A 132 -49.07 -2.63 -28.21
N SER A 133 -48.87 -2.09 -27.01
CA SER A 133 -47.91 -2.48 -25.99
C SER A 133 -47.73 -3.99 -25.88
N ALA A 134 -46.66 -4.53 -26.42
CA ALA A 134 -46.15 -5.75 -25.87
C ALA A 134 -45.65 -5.40 -24.47
N THR A 135 -46.36 -5.83 -23.45
CA THR A 135 -45.96 -5.79 -22.04
C THR A 135 -44.71 -6.61 -21.87
N THR A 136 -43.58 -6.03 -22.25
CA THR A 136 -42.28 -6.60 -21.97
C THR A 136 -41.97 -6.25 -20.52
N THR A 137 -42.53 -7.02 -19.60
CA THR A 137 -42.33 -6.94 -18.14
C THR A 137 -40.86 -7.22 -17.74
N GLY A 138 -39.91 -7.28 -18.67
CA GLY A 138 -38.52 -7.62 -18.46
C GLY A 138 -37.48 -6.63 -19.01
N GLY A 139 -37.91 -5.50 -19.58
CA GLY A 139 -37.01 -4.49 -20.13
C GLY A 139 -36.66 -3.37 -19.14
N VAL A 140 -35.90 -2.37 -19.62
CA VAL A 140 -35.49 -1.16 -18.87
C VAL A 140 -36.72 -0.46 -18.25
N GLU A 141 -37.87 -0.46 -18.91
CA GLU A 141 -39.13 0.09 -18.41
C GLU A 141 -39.60 -0.59 -17.12
N GLY A 142 -39.52 -1.91 -17.03
CA GLY A 142 -39.89 -2.66 -15.83
C GLY A 142 -38.99 -2.38 -14.64
N GLU A 143 -37.69 -2.26 -14.86
CA GLU A 143 -36.73 -1.92 -13.81
C GLU A 143 -36.90 -0.46 -13.33
N LEU A 144 -37.11 0.49 -14.23
CA LEU A 144 -37.40 1.89 -13.87
C LEU A 144 -38.72 2.04 -13.11
N THR A 145 -39.76 1.33 -13.52
CA THR A 145 -41.03 1.31 -12.80
C THR A 145 -40.87 0.77 -11.37
N ARG A 146 -40.03 -0.25 -11.17
CA ARG A 146 -39.67 -0.76 -9.84
C ARG A 146 -38.94 0.25 -9.00
N LEU A 147 -37.98 1.01 -9.60
CA LEU A 147 -37.26 2.10 -8.91
C LEU A 147 -38.25 3.19 -8.43
N PHE A 148 -39.20 3.57 -9.29
CA PHE A 148 -40.25 4.52 -8.89
C PHE A 148 -41.27 3.94 -7.88
N ALA A 149 -41.34 2.64 -7.67
CA ALA A 149 -42.17 2.00 -6.65
C ALA A 149 -41.50 1.96 -5.26
N ILE A 150 -40.21 2.23 -5.14
CA ILE A 150 -39.48 2.24 -3.85
C ILE A 150 -40.04 3.37 -2.98
N SER A 151 -40.37 3.10 -1.72
CA SER A 151 -40.85 4.11 -0.81
C SER A 151 -39.84 5.19 -0.52
N MET A 152 -40.25 6.45 -0.31
CA MET A 152 -39.34 7.56 0.04
C MET A 152 -38.50 7.24 1.27
N ARG A 153 -39.07 6.60 2.29
CA ARG A 153 -38.37 6.18 3.49
C ARG A 153 -37.20 5.22 3.18
N ASN A 154 -37.45 4.25 2.29
CA ASN A 154 -36.40 3.29 1.91
C ASN A 154 -35.26 3.96 1.12
N LEU A 155 -35.57 4.92 0.23
CA LEU A 155 -34.59 5.71 -0.48
C LEU A 155 -33.72 6.52 0.50
N GLN A 156 -34.35 7.21 1.46
CA GLN A 156 -33.61 7.95 2.48
C GLN A 156 -32.74 7.05 3.33
N ILE A 157 -33.26 5.91 3.80
CA ILE A 157 -32.46 4.93 4.56
C ILE A 157 -31.27 4.44 3.73
N THR A 158 -31.48 4.08 2.46
CA THR A 158 -30.41 3.65 1.55
C THR A 158 -29.37 4.74 1.37
N GLY A 159 -29.77 5.99 1.14
CA GLY A 159 -28.86 7.13 1.01
C GLY A 159 -28.03 7.35 2.27
N VAL A 160 -28.65 7.29 3.46
CA VAL A 160 -27.95 7.42 4.75
C VAL A 160 -26.97 6.27 4.97
N VAL A 161 -27.36 5.03 4.69
CA VAL A 161 -26.48 3.85 4.82
C VAL A 161 -25.28 3.95 3.89
N LEU A 162 -25.50 4.32 2.61
CA LEU A 162 -24.42 4.53 1.66
C LEU A 162 -23.45 5.64 2.10
N THR A 163 -24.00 6.75 2.63
CA THR A 163 -23.19 7.85 3.16
C THR A 163 -22.35 7.41 4.35
N ALA A 164 -22.95 6.69 5.30
CA ALA A 164 -22.23 6.18 6.46
C ALA A 164 -21.11 5.22 6.04
N TYR A 165 -21.37 4.37 5.06
CA TYR A 165 -20.38 3.45 4.53
C TYR A 165 -19.27 4.17 3.75
N ALA A 166 -19.60 5.19 2.95
CA ALA A 166 -18.59 6.03 2.31
C ALA A 166 -17.66 6.74 3.33
N ILE A 167 -18.21 7.24 4.44
CA ILE A 167 -17.42 7.85 5.53
C ILE A 167 -16.50 6.81 6.16
N LEU A 168 -16.99 5.60 6.40
CA LEU A 168 -16.16 4.51 6.94
C LEU A 168 -14.97 4.21 6.02
N GLU A 169 -15.22 3.97 4.73
CA GLU A 169 -14.19 3.70 3.72
C GLU A 169 -13.17 4.85 3.61
N GLY A 170 -13.64 6.11 3.62
CA GLY A 170 -12.78 7.28 3.62
C GLY A 170 -11.89 7.37 4.87
N THR A 171 -12.44 7.03 6.03
CA THR A 171 -11.72 6.99 7.30
C THR A 171 -10.63 5.91 7.28
N GLU A 172 -10.96 4.72 6.78
CA GLU A 172 -9.99 3.63 6.57
C GLU A 172 -8.88 4.05 5.63
N ALA A 173 -9.22 4.65 4.48
CA ALA A 173 -8.25 5.11 3.50
C ALA A 173 -7.22 6.07 4.09
N VAL A 174 -7.68 7.09 4.84
CA VAL A 174 -6.80 8.07 5.50
C VAL A 174 -5.93 7.40 6.56
N GLY A 175 -6.49 6.48 7.34
CA GLY A 175 -5.76 5.76 8.38
C GLY A 175 -4.68 4.83 7.80
N LEU A 176 -5.01 4.07 6.76
CA LEU A 176 -4.07 3.18 6.05
C LEU A 176 -2.96 3.97 5.35
N TRP A 177 -3.30 5.09 4.69
CA TRP A 177 -2.31 5.96 4.05
C TRP A 177 -1.27 6.50 5.03
N ARG A 178 -1.72 6.84 6.25
CA ARG A 178 -0.86 7.29 7.35
C ARG A 178 -0.18 6.15 8.11
N GLY A 179 -0.42 4.89 7.75
CA GLY A 179 0.14 3.72 8.42
C GLY A 179 -0.35 3.55 9.86
N ARG A 180 -1.56 3.99 10.18
CA ARG A 180 -2.13 3.87 11.51
C ARG A 180 -2.64 2.47 11.77
N ARG A 181 -2.21 1.82 12.84
CA ARG A 181 -2.59 0.45 13.20
C ARG A 181 -4.10 0.25 13.38
N TRP A 182 -4.77 1.23 13.97
CA TRP A 182 -6.22 1.13 14.15
C TRP A 182 -6.96 0.97 12.82
N ALA A 183 -6.45 1.58 11.75
CA ALA A 183 -7.06 1.45 10.43
C ALA A 183 -6.88 0.03 9.86
N GLU A 184 -5.74 -0.62 10.10
CA GLU A 184 -5.52 -2.02 9.72
C GLU A 184 -6.54 -2.95 10.40
N TYR A 185 -6.83 -2.73 11.69
CA TYR A 185 -7.87 -3.49 12.41
C TYR A 185 -9.27 -3.16 11.91
N LEU A 186 -9.56 -1.89 11.66
CA LEU A 186 -10.86 -1.45 11.16
C LEU A 186 -11.14 -2.07 9.78
N THR A 187 -10.20 -1.96 8.86
CA THR A 187 -10.29 -2.55 7.52
C THR A 187 -10.47 -4.08 7.61
N PHE A 188 -9.71 -4.75 8.47
CA PHE A 188 -9.87 -6.18 8.68
C PHE A 188 -11.28 -6.53 9.13
N VAL A 189 -11.79 -5.87 10.17
CA VAL A 189 -13.12 -6.16 10.73
C VAL A 189 -14.23 -5.83 9.72
N ALA A 190 -14.18 -4.65 9.10
CA ALA A 190 -15.18 -4.23 8.11
C ALA A 190 -15.21 -5.19 6.91
N THR A 191 -14.05 -5.52 6.33
CA THR A 191 -13.98 -6.44 5.19
C THR A 191 -14.39 -7.85 5.58
N ALA A 192 -13.95 -8.37 6.74
CA ALA A 192 -14.32 -9.70 7.19
C ALA A 192 -15.82 -9.87 7.45
N LEU A 193 -16.48 -8.81 7.94
CA LEU A 193 -17.94 -8.80 8.13
C LEU A 193 -18.72 -8.80 6.82
N LEU A 194 -18.15 -8.22 5.75
CA LEU A 194 -18.80 -8.17 4.44
C LEU A 194 -18.59 -9.43 3.61
N LEU A 195 -17.51 -10.19 3.83
CA LEU A 195 -17.24 -11.42 3.08
C LEU A 195 -18.39 -12.41 3.00
N PRO A 196 -19.14 -12.72 4.10
CA PRO A 196 -20.29 -13.62 4.02
C PRO A 196 -21.39 -13.11 3.08
N LEU A 197 -21.63 -11.80 3.07
CA LEU A 197 -22.62 -11.17 2.20
C LEU A 197 -22.18 -11.23 0.73
N GLU A 198 -20.89 -10.96 0.44
CA GLU A 198 -20.33 -11.05 -0.89
C GLU A 198 -20.41 -12.49 -1.44
N ILE A 199 -20.08 -13.49 -0.60
CA ILE A 199 -20.22 -14.91 -0.96
C ILE A 199 -21.69 -15.25 -1.28
N TYR A 200 -22.62 -14.81 -0.43
CA TYR A 200 -24.05 -15.02 -0.66
C TYR A 200 -24.50 -14.41 -2.00
N GLU A 201 -24.09 -13.18 -2.29
CA GLU A 201 -24.44 -12.51 -3.55
C GLU A 201 -23.87 -13.20 -4.80
N ILE A 202 -22.63 -13.72 -4.73
CA ILE A 202 -22.01 -14.43 -5.85
C ILE A 202 -22.73 -15.74 -6.13
N VAL A 203 -23.10 -16.47 -5.08
CA VAL A 203 -23.83 -17.74 -5.23
C VAL A 203 -25.18 -17.53 -5.92
N HIS A 204 -25.88 -16.44 -5.61
CA HIS A 204 -27.22 -16.18 -6.16
C HIS A 204 -27.22 -15.45 -7.51
N ARG A 205 -26.23 -14.57 -7.73
CA ARG A 205 -26.12 -13.76 -8.96
C ARG A 205 -24.64 -13.60 -9.34
N PRO A 206 -24.01 -14.62 -9.95
CA PRO A 206 -22.60 -14.58 -10.30
C PRO A 206 -22.35 -13.54 -11.39
N THR A 207 -21.38 -12.66 -11.14
CA THR A 207 -20.82 -11.73 -12.14
C THR A 207 -19.31 -11.69 -11.97
N VAL A 208 -18.58 -11.44 -13.07
CA VAL A 208 -17.11 -11.35 -13.05
C VAL A 208 -16.65 -10.27 -12.07
N LEU A 209 -17.33 -9.11 -12.07
CA LEU A 209 -16.99 -8.00 -11.20
C LEU A 209 -17.08 -8.39 -9.71
N LYS A 210 -18.17 -9.05 -9.29
CA LYS A 210 -18.33 -9.55 -7.90
C LYS A 210 -17.26 -10.55 -7.52
N GLY A 211 -16.88 -11.43 -8.47
CA GLY A 211 -15.80 -12.39 -8.27
C GLY A 211 -14.45 -11.70 -8.03
N VAL A 212 -14.14 -10.65 -8.79
CA VAL A 212 -12.92 -9.86 -8.61
C VAL A 212 -12.95 -9.13 -7.26
N THR A 213 -14.07 -8.49 -6.90
CA THR A 213 -14.22 -7.79 -5.61
C THR A 213 -14.01 -8.74 -4.44
N LEU A 214 -14.66 -9.91 -4.44
CA LEU A 214 -14.45 -10.92 -3.39
C LEU A 214 -12.99 -11.38 -3.31
N ALA A 215 -12.33 -11.61 -4.46
CA ALA A 215 -10.92 -12.03 -4.48
C ALA A 215 -10.00 -10.95 -3.89
N VAL A 216 -10.24 -9.67 -4.20
CA VAL A 216 -9.49 -8.54 -3.64
C VAL A 216 -9.72 -8.44 -2.13
N ASN A 217 -10.97 -8.46 -1.67
CA ASN A 217 -11.31 -8.37 -0.25
C ASN A 217 -10.72 -9.54 0.56
N LEU A 218 -10.79 -10.75 0.03
CA LEU A 218 -10.18 -11.93 0.65
C LEU A 218 -8.65 -11.79 0.71
N ALA A 219 -8.01 -11.32 -0.36
CA ALA A 219 -6.57 -11.07 -0.38
C ALA A 219 -6.15 -10.02 0.66
N VAL A 220 -6.93 -8.94 0.84
CA VAL A 220 -6.70 -7.92 1.87
C VAL A 220 -6.78 -8.52 3.27
N VAL A 221 -7.83 -9.29 3.57
CA VAL A 221 -8.00 -9.95 4.87
C VAL A 221 -6.84 -10.90 5.15
N LEU A 222 -6.47 -11.76 4.21
CA LEU A 222 -5.35 -12.69 4.34
C LEU A 222 -4.02 -11.93 4.52
N TYR A 223 -3.80 -10.87 3.77
CA TYR A 223 -2.61 -10.04 3.92
C TYR A 223 -2.51 -9.42 5.32
N LEU A 224 -3.59 -8.82 5.82
CA LEU A 224 -3.60 -8.19 7.14
C LEU A 224 -3.36 -9.21 8.26
N VAL A 225 -3.94 -10.39 8.17
CA VAL A 225 -3.74 -11.46 9.18
C VAL A 225 -2.32 -12.02 9.11
N TRP A 226 -1.85 -12.38 7.92
CA TRP A 226 -0.60 -13.14 7.77
C TRP A 226 0.63 -12.26 7.70
N ALA A 227 0.61 -11.22 6.88
CA ALA A 227 1.78 -10.37 6.66
C ALA A 227 1.98 -9.38 7.80
N LYS A 228 0.90 -8.81 8.31
CA LYS A 228 0.94 -7.80 9.37
C LYS A 228 0.92 -8.38 10.78
N ARG A 229 0.67 -9.68 10.94
CA ARG A 229 0.63 -10.35 12.27
C ARG A 229 -0.30 -9.63 13.27
N LEU A 230 -1.47 -9.17 12.78
CA LEU A 230 -2.38 -8.32 13.54
C LEU A 230 -2.74 -8.93 14.90
N PHE A 231 -2.94 -10.25 14.97
CA PHE A 231 -3.40 -10.94 16.16
C PHE A 231 -2.27 -11.61 16.97
N GLY A 232 -1.04 -11.09 16.87
CA GLY A 232 0.09 -11.65 17.63
C GLY A 232 0.57 -13.03 17.16
N LEU A 233 -0.01 -13.57 16.11
CA LEU A 233 0.42 -14.79 15.46
C LEU A 233 1.90 -14.64 15.03
N ARG A 234 2.81 -15.47 15.56
CA ARG A 234 4.27 -15.43 15.30
C ARG A 234 5.06 -14.34 16.03
N GLY A 235 4.72 -14.00 17.28
CA GLY A 235 5.57 -13.20 18.16
C GLY A 235 5.25 -11.70 18.26
N GLY A 236 4.15 -11.25 17.68
CA GLY A 236 3.59 -9.91 17.92
C GLY A 236 4.52 -8.74 17.56
N GLU A 237 4.32 -7.62 18.26
CA GLU A 237 4.97 -6.34 17.97
C GLU A 237 6.49 -6.35 18.20
N ARG A 238 6.98 -7.08 19.20
CA ARG A 238 8.42 -7.15 19.50
C ARG A 238 9.19 -7.83 18.37
N ALA A 239 8.70 -8.95 17.87
CA ALA A 239 9.31 -9.66 16.76
C ALA A 239 9.26 -8.84 15.46
N GLN A 240 8.18 -8.09 15.24
CA GLN A 240 8.07 -7.21 14.07
C GLN A 240 9.03 -6.03 14.15
N ARG A 241 9.22 -5.41 15.32
CA ARG A 241 10.21 -4.33 15.51
C ARG A 241 11.64 -4.84 15.29
N ALA A 242 11.98 -6.02 15.81
CA ALA A 242 13.29 -6.62 15.60
C ALA A 242 13.57 -6.91 14.12
N LEU A 243 12.58 -7.43 13.38
CA LEU A 243 12.70 -7.65 11.93
C LEU A 243 12.86 -6.33 11.16
N ARG A 244 12.11 -5.28 11.53
CA ARG A 244 12.25 -3.96 10.92
C ARG A 244 13.65 -3.40 11.13
N GLN A 245 14.16 -3.42 12.34
CA GLN A 245 15.53 -2.96 12.64
C GLN A 245 16.58 -3.75 11.85
N ALA A 246 16.37 -5.07 11.72
CA ALA A 246 17.26 -5.90 10.93
C ALA A 246 17.22 -5.57 9.42
N ASP A 247 16.02 -5.22 8.87
CA ASP A 247 15.85 -5.01 7.42
C ASP A 247 16.11 -3.56 6.98
N SER A 248 15.87 -2.57 7.87
CA SER A 248 15.95 -1.13 7.54
C SER A 248 17.08 -0.39 8.26
N GLY A 249 17.74 -1.00 9.25
CA GLY A 249 18.78 -0.38 10.06
C GLY A 249 20.19 -0.46 9.43
N TRP A 250 21.18 0.09 10.14
CA TRP A 250 22.59 0.00 9.79
C TRP A 250 23.07 -1.44 9.53
N PRO A 251 22.63 -2.46 10.31
CA PRO A 251 23.00 -3.85 10.03
C PRO A 251 22.57 -4.35 8.64
N ALA A 252 21.49 -3.79 8.06
CA ALA A 252 21.09 -4.13 6.69
C ALA A 252 22.07 -3.56 5.65
N LEU A 253 22.54 -2.32 5.87
CA LEU A 253 23.52 -1.67 5.04
C LEU A 253 24.90 -2.39 5.11
N GLU A 254 25.31 -2.81 6.28
CA GLU A 254 26.55 -3.56 6.51
C GLU A 254 26.50 -4.92 5.81
N ARG A 255 25.41 -5.65 5.92
CA ARG A 255 25.23 -6.94 5.23
C ARG A 255 25.20 -6.82 3.70
N ALA A 256 24.65 -5.73 3.18
CA ALA A 256 24.56 -5.48 1.74
C ALA A 256 25.88 -4.94 1.15
N THR A 257 26.88 -4.64 1.98
CA THR A 257 28.20 -4.21 1.52
C THR A 257 28.99 -5.44 1.05
N PRO A 258 29.46 -5.49 -0.22
CA PRO A 258 30.32 -6.56 -0.66
C PRO A 258 31.59 -6.59 0.19
N ARG A 259 31.92 -7.75 0.78
CA ARG A 259 33.22 -7.93 1.45
C ARG A 259 34.32 -7.86 0.41
N ALA A 260 35.38 -7.14 0.73
CA ALA A 260 36.54 -7.16 -0.14
C ALA A 260 37.10 -8.60 -0.22
N ARG A 261 37.42 -9.06 -1.43
CA ARG A 261 37.83 -10.44 -1.72
C ARG A 261 39.08 -10.91 -0.94
N GLY A 262 39.73 -9.99 -0.18
CA GLY A 262 40.92 -10.26 0.67
C GLY A 262 40.55 -10.74 2.09
N ASP A 263 39.42 -10.38 2.62
CA ASP A 263 39.07 -10.66 4.03
C ASP A 263 38.77 -12.14 4.30
N ASP A 264 38.39 -12.90 3.26
CA ASP A 264 38.10 -14.33 3.39
C ASP A 264 39.37 -15.18 3.58
N HIS A 265 40.53 -14.69 3.11
CA HIS A 265 41.81 -15.39 3.29
C HIS A 265 42.38 -15.22 4.70
N GLU A 266 42.17 -14.05 5.33
CA GLU A 266 42.68 -13.75 6.67
C GLU A 266 41.88 -14.52 7.74
N THR A 267 40.58 -14.60 7.61
CA THR A 267 39.68 -15.35 8.51
C THR A 267 39.88 -16.87 8.41
N VAL A 268 40.25 -17.39 7.24
CA VAL A 268 40.54 -18.81 7.05
C VAL A 268 41.90 -19.17 7.65
N GLN A 269 42.91 -18.29 7.50
CA GLN A 269 44.23 -18.49 8.10
C GLN A 269 44.20 -18.39 9.63
N GLU A 270 43.44 -17.46 10.20
CA GLU A 270 43.30 -17.31 11.65
C GLU A 270 42.56 -18.52 12.27
N LYS A 271 41.51 -19.05 11.62
CA LYS A 271 40.85 -20.30 12.05
C LYS A 271 41.78 -21.53 11.90
N GLN A 272 42.67 -21.57 10.92
CA GLN A 272 43.61 -22.67 10.75
C GLN A 272 44.76 -22.60 11.75
N SER A 273 45.24 -21.40 12.08
CA SER A 273 46.29 -21.21 13.10
C SER A 273 45.76 -21.53 14.50
N SER A 274 44.54 -21.12 14.84
CA SER A 274 43.87 -21.45 16.10
C SER A 274 43.65 -22.96 16.29
N LYS A 275 43.34 -23.68 15.19
CA LYS A 275 43.12 -25.12 15.21
C LYS A 275 44.46 -25.90 15.34
N ARG A 276 45.56 -25.32 14.87
CA ARG A 276 46.91 -25.93 15.04
C ARG A 276 47.48 -25.74 16.46
N SER A 277 47.15 -24.62 17.12
CA SER A 277 47.61 -24.36 18.49
C SER A 277 46.87 -25.19 19.56
N SER A 278 45.63 -25.63 19.25
CA SER A 278 44.81 -26.44 20.17
C SER A 278 45.01 -27.96 20.03
N GLY A 279 45.84 -28.42 19.08
CA GLY A 279 46.03 -29.83 18.74
C GLY A 279 47.39 -30.43 19.11
N SER A 280 48.19 -29.82 19.99
CA SER A 280 49.47 -30.41 20.44
C SER A 280 49.21 -31.28 21.67
N PRO A 281 49.37 -32.61 21.59
CA PRO A 281 49.34 -33.46 22.78
C PRO A 281 50.64 -33.23 23.58
N ALA A 282 50.50 -33.01 24.87
CA ALA A 282 51.62 -32.97 25.81
C ALA A 282 52.26 -34.36 25.94
N PRO A 283 53.58 -34.42 26.21
CA PRO A 283 54.35 -35.66 26.27
C PRO A 283 54.00 -36.53 27.47
#